data_cbae881ea111b04d6fa9ecded2d7dc99
#
_entry.id   cbae881ea111b04d6fa9ecded2d7dc99
#
_cell.length_a   1.000
_cell.length_b   1.000
_cell.length_c   1.000
_cell.angle_alpha   90.00
_cell.angle_beta   90.00
_cell.angle_gamma   90.00
#
_symmetry.space_group_name_H-M   'P 1'
#
loop_
_entity.id
_entity.type
_entity.pdbx_description
1 polymer ?
#
loop_
_entity_poly.entity_id
_entity_poly.type
_entity_poly.pdbx_seq_one_letter_code
_entity_poly.pdbx_strand_id
1 'polypeptide(L)'
;GLQRDISAQFGIRWQRRSLWNRNYSETRLPAVPSMILELLSHQNFADLKLGHDPRFKFTVGRSVYKSILKYLSTMHGTDYVVQPLPVNNFAIHSGSRKNTFQLTWQAVDDPLEPTAKAQQYIVYTRLGHGGFDNGTLVRGTEYTFEAEPGLVYSFKVTAVNKGGESFPSEILS
;
A
#
# COMPACT_ATOMS: atom_id res chain seq x y z
N GLY A 1 -13.98 -8.38 6.61
CA GLY A 1 -12.55 -8.13 6.57
C GLY A 1 -11.77 -9.31 6.03
N LEU A 2 -10.74 -9.74 6.73
CA LEU A 2 -9.68 -10.65 6.29
C LEU A 2 -10.16 -11.90 5.51
N GLN A 3 -11.13 -12.66 6.03
CA GLN A 3 -11.64 -13.85 5.36
C GLN A 3 -12.21 -13.52 3.96
N ARG A 4 -13.01 -12.47 3.86
CA ARG A 4 -13.61 -12.03 2.58
C ARG A 4 -12.52 -11.63 1.60
N ASP A 5 -11.55 -10.86 2.03
CA ASP A 5 -10.50 -10.31 1.18
C ASP A 5 -9.58 -11.43 0.65
N ILE A 6 -9.20 -12.40 1.50
CA ILE A 6 -8.42 -13.57 1.06
C ILE A 6 -9.23 -14.43 0.07
N SER A 7 -10.48 -14.74 0.39
CA SER A 7 -11.33 -15.55 -0.51
C SER A 7 -11.52 -14.89 -1.86
N ALA A 8 -11.75 -13.57 -1.89
CA ALA A 8 -11.92 -12.82 -3.14
C ALA A 8 -10.63 -12.74 -3.95
N GLN A 9 -9.50 -12.46 -3.30
CA GLN A 9 -8.22 -12.27 -3.99
C GLN A 9 -7.65 -13.57 -4.57
N PHE A 10 -7.87 -14.70 -3.90
CA PHE A 10 -7.26 -15.99 -4.29
C PHE A 10 -8.27 -16.98 -4.90
N GLY A 11 -9.55 -16.62 -4.99
CA GLY A 11 -10.58 -17.51 -5.51
C GLY A 11 -10.76 -18.80 -4.69
N ILE A 12 -10.45 -18.77 -3.40
CA ILE A 12 -10.46 -19.94 -2.52
C ILE A 12 -11.53 -19.80 -1.43
N ARG A 13 -12.03 -20.95 -0.96
CA ARG A 13 -12.88 -20.98 0.22
C ARG A 13 -12.02 -20.95 1.48
N TRP A 14 -11.80 -19.74 2.01
CA TRP A 14 -11.08 -19.56 3.26
C TRP A 14 -12.00 -19.74 4.45
N GLN A 15 -11.76 -20.72 5.29
CA GLN A 15 -12.51 -20.96 6.51
C GLN A 15 -11.82 -20.31 7.71
N ARG A 16 -12.61 -19.79 8.62
CA ARG A 16 -12.10 -19.32 9.90
C ARG A 16 -12.65 -20.17 11.03
N ARG A 17 -11.87 -20.33 12.08
CA ARG A 17 -12.34 -20.83 13.38
C ARG A 17 -13.12 -19.73 14.09
N SER A 18 -13.87 -20.12 15.12
CA SER A 18 -14.53 -19.17 16.02
C SER A 18 -13.49 -18.35 16.80
N LEU A 19 -13.93 -17.18 17.26
CA LEU A 19 -13.12 -16.38 18.18
C LEU A 19 -13.03 -17.13 19.52
N TRP A 20 -11.82 -17.22 20.05
CA TRP A 20 -11.56 -17.83 21.34
C TRP A 20 -11.17 -16.75 22.35
N ASN A 21 -11.88 -16.73 23.49
CA ASN A 21 -11.46 -15.94 24.62
C ASN A 21 -10.60 -16.84 25.53
N ARG A 22 -9.28 -16.68 25.43
CA ARG A 22 -8.29 -17.45 26.17
C ARG A 22 -7.36 -16.51 26.96
N ASN A 23 -6.84 -17.01 28.05
CA ASN A 23 -5.93 -16.26 28.92
C ASN A 23 -4.48 -16.36 28.44
N TYR A 24 -4.18 -15.78 27.26
CA TYR A 24 -2.82 -15.64 26.76
C TYR A 24 -2.18 -14.35 27.28
N SER A 25 -0.88 -14.40 27.58
CA SER A 25 -0.12 -13.23 28.06
C SER A 25 -0.15 -12.08 27.06
N GLU A 26 -0.07 -12.39 25.76
CA GLU A 26 -0.06 -11.45 24.65
C GLU A 26 -1.36 -10.63 24.53
N THR A 27 -2.47 -11.18 25.03
CA THR A 27 -3.77 -10.48 25.00
C THR A 27 -4.20 -9.98 26.38
N ARG A 28 -3.63 -10.50 27.46
CA ARG A 28 -4.00 -10.13 28.82
C ARG A 28 -3.18 -8.97 29.40
N LEU A 29 -1.87 -8.93 29.08
CA LEU A 29 -0.96 -7.94 29.67
C LEU A 29 -1.04 -6.54 29.04
N PRO A 30 -1.30 -6.37 27.73
CA PRO A 30 -1.40 -5.03 27.15
C PRO A 30 -2.56 -4.23 27.76
N ALA A 31 -2.33 -2.94 27.99
CA ALA A 31 -3.35 -1.99 28.46
C ALA A 31 -4.29 -1.48 27.34
N VAL A 32 -4.18 -2.03 26.15
CA VAL A 32 -4.97 -1.70 24.95
C VAL A 32 -5.67 -2.94 24.42
N PRO A 33 -6.76 -2.81 23.64
CA PRO A 33 -7.40 -3.94 22.97
C PRO A 33 -6.39 -4.75 22.16
N SER A 34 -6.30 -6.03 22.42
CA SER A 34 -5.28 -6.92 21.85
C SER A 34 -5.91 -8.19 21.31
N MET A 35 -5.33 -8.75 20.26
CA MET A 35 -5.75 -10.01 19.66
C MET A 35 -4.56 -10.78 19.10
N ILE A 36 -4.65 -12.10 19.08
CA ILE A 36 -3.75 -12.97 18.34
C ILE A 36 -4.46 -13.36 17.03
N LEU A 37 -3.76 -13.19 15.91
CA LEU A 37 -4.21 -13.60 14.60
C LEU A 37 -3.41 -14.82 14.14
N GLU A 38 -4.05 -15.98 14.13
CA GLU A 38 -3.49 -17.23 13.60
C GLU A 38 -4.06 -17.47 12.21
N LEU A 39 -3.21 -17.53 11.19
CA LEU A 39 -3.61 -17.56 9.79
C LEU A 39 -3.44 -18.91 9.12
N LEU A 40 -2.30 -19.55 9.33
CA LEU A 40 -1.83 -20.71 8.58
C LEU A 40 -1.21 -21.73 9.52
N SER A 41 -1.22 -22.99 9.10
CA SER A 41 -0.47 -24.06 9.74
C SER A 41 0.77 -24.40 8.93
N HIS A 42 1.95 -24.29 9.52
CA HIS A 42 3.22 -24.72 8.88
C HIS A 42 3.32 -26.23 8.67
N GLN A 43 2.40 -27.00 9.23
CA GLN A 43 2.28 -28.46 8.98
C GLN A 43 1.36 -28.80 7.80
N ASN A 44 0.70 -27.79 7.20
CA ASN A 44 -0.18 -27.98 6.06
C ASN A 44 0.49 -27.43 4.78
N PHE A 45 0.70 -28.32 3.80
CA PHE A 45 1.37 -27.94 2.55
C PHE A 45 0.63 -26.88 1.73
N ALA A 46 -0.71 -26.89 1.73
CA ALA A 46 -1.50 -25.86 1.06
C ALA A 46 -1.32 -24.49 1.73
N ASP A 47 -1.29 -24.46 3.06
CA ASP A 47 -1.05 -23.25 3.85
C ASP A 47 0.37 -22.70 3.63
N LEU A 48 1.37 -23.59 3.53
CA LEU A 48 2.75 -23.20 3.24
C LEU A 48 2.87 -22.51 1.88
N LYS A 49 2.21 -23.02 0.85
CA LYS A 49 2.20 -22.38 -0.48
C LYS A 49 1.66 -20.96 -0.42
N LEU A 50 0.55 -20.74 0.29
CA LEU A 50 0.00 -19.40 0.50
C LEU A 50 0.93 -18.52 1.33
N GLY A 51 1.51 -19.05 2.41
CA GLY A 51 2.42 -18.33 3.28
C GLY A 51 3.69 -17.82 2.57
N HIS A 52 4.12 -18.49 1.51
CA HIS A 52 5.24 -18.06 0.67
C HIS A 52 4.84 -17.08 -0.44
N ASP A 53 3.56 -16.96 -0.79
CA ASP A 53 3.09 -16.00 -1.82
C ASP A 53 3.17 -14.56 -1.29
N PRO A 54 3.96 -13.66 -1.91
CA PRO A 54 4.02 -12.25 -1.52
C PRO A 54 2.66 -11.54 -1.58
N ARG A 55 1.80 -11.93 -2.53
CA ARG A 55 0.45 -11.36 -2.68
C ARG A 55 -0.43 -11.72 -1.48
N PHE A 56 -0.28 -12.94 -0.95
CA PHE A 56 -0.98 -13.36 0.27
C PHE A 56 -0.54 -12.49 1.47
N LYS A 57 0.76 -12.29 1.66
CA LYS A 57 1.31 -11.45 2.73
C LYS A 57 0.79 -10.01 2.64
N PHE A 58 0.79 -9.45 1.43
CA PHE A 58 0.26 -8.11 1.18
C PHE A 58 -1.26 -8.04 1.48
N THR A 59 -2.06 -9.00 0.98
CA THR A 59 -3.52 -9.05 1.21
C THR A 59 -3.85 -9.14 2.69
N VAL A 60 -3.13 -9.97 3.43
CA VAL A 60 -3.29 -10.10 4.89
C VAL A 60 -2.95 -8.78 5.58
N GLY A 61 -1.77 -8.22 5.32
CA GLY A 61 -1.35 -6.95 5.92
C GLY A 61 -2.34 -5.82 5.67
N ARG A 62 -2.80 -5.69 4.40
CA ARG A 62 -3.80 -4.69 4.03
C ARG A 62 -5.16 -4.92 4.69
N SER A 63 -5.60 -6.17 4.80
CA SER A 63 -6.87 -6.49 5.48
C SER A 63 -6.83 -6.23 6.98
N VAL A 64 -5.69 -6.50 7.63
CA VAL A 64 -5.46 -6.16 9.04
C VAL A 64 -5.48 -4.65 9.22
N TYR A 65 -4.73 -3.92 8.39
CA TYR A 65 -4.73 -2.46 8.39
C TYR A 65 -6.14 -1.88 8.24
N LYS A 66 -6.93 -2.32 7.25
CA LYS A 66 -8.32 -1.89 7.07
C LYS A 66 -9.19 -2.19 8.29
N SER A 67 -8.98 -3.32 8.94
CA SER A 67 -9.74 -3.71 10.13
C SER A 67 -9.42 -2.83 11.34
N ILE A 68 -8.15 -2.50 11.54
CA ILE A 68 -7.69 -1.58 12.59
C ILE A 68 -8.22 -0.17 12.31
N LEU A 69 -8.07 0.32 11.09
CA LEU A 69 -8.57 1.63 10.68
C LEU A 69 -10.08 1.75 10.90
N LYS A 70 -10.85 0.72 10.53
CA LYS A 70 -12.29 0.70 10.76
C LYS A 70 -12.66 0.74 12.23
N TYR A 71 -11.93 0.00 13.05
CA TYR A 71 -12.12 0.02 14.50
C TYR A 71 -11.85 1.43 15.07
N LEU A 72 -10.71 2.04 14.72
CA LEU A 72 -10.34 3.38 15.18
C LEU A 72 -11.33 4.44 14.69
N SER A 73 -11.74 4.40 13.43
CA SER A 73 -12.74 5.33 12.88
C SER A 73 -14.05 5.24 13.63
N THR A 74 -14.50 4.02 13.97
CA THR A 74 -15.72 3.83 14.75
C THR A 74 -15.58 4.35 16.18
N MET A 75 -14.44 4.08 16.82
CA MET A 75 -14.19 4.52 18.20
C MET A 75 -14.07 6.04 18.35
N HIS A 76 -13.54 6.71 17.36
CA HIS A 76 -13.28 8.16 17.39
C HIS A 76 -14.27 8.99 16.57
N GLY A 77 -15.27 8.35 15.92
CA GLY A 77 -16.26 9.05 15.11
C GLY A 77 -15.65 9.76 13.89
N THR A 78 -14.57 9.22 13.32
CA THR A 78 -13.88 9.79 12.16
C THR A 78 -14.25 9.05 10.87
N ASP A 79 -13.98 9.67 9.73
CA ASP A 79 -14.19 9.05 8.43
C ASP A 79 -13.32 7.81 8.25
N TYR A 80 -13.91 6.75 7.68
CA TYR A 80 -13.19 5.57 7.24
C TYR A 80 -12.75 5.76 5.79
N VAL A 81 -11.50 6.11 5.59
CA VAL A 81 -10.87 6.25 4.27
C VAL A 81 -9.55 5.49 4.27
N VAL A 82 -9.41 4.54 3.36
CA VAL A 82 -8.20 3.72 3.23
C VAL A 82 -7.23 4.40 2.27
N GLN A 83 -5.95 4.40 2.59
CA GLN A 83 -4.90 4.90 1.70
C GLN A 83 -4.91 4.16 0.35
N PRO A 84 -4.53 4.81 -0.77
CA PRO A 84 -4.50 4.19 -2.10
C PRO A 84 -3.52 3.01 -2.17
N LEU A 85 -3.66 2.20 -3.22
CA LEU A 85 -2.61 1.28 -3.64
C LEU A 85 -1.47 2.06 -4.31
N PRO A 86 -0.24 1.51 -4.32
CA PRO A 86 0.86 2.07 -5.10
C PRO A 86 0.46 2.21 -6.57
N VAL A 87 1.02 3.21 -7.23
CA VAL A 87 0.89 3.35 -8.68
C VAL A 87 1.58 2.18 -9.40
N ASN A 88 1.17 1.89 -10.63
CA ASN A 88 1.87 0.95 -11.49
C ASN A 88 2.29 1.62 -12.82
N ASN A 89 3.04 0.88 -13.64
CA ASN A 89 3.53 1.34 -14.94
C ASN A 89 4.23 2.71 -14.86
N PHE A 90 4.96 2.94 -13.77
CA PHE A 90 5.79 4.12 -13.65
C PHE A 90 6.89 4.08 -14.70
N ALA A 91 7.01 5.14 -15.51
CA ALA A 91 7.96 5.22 -16.60
C ALA A 91 8.51 6.65 -16.73
N ILE A 92 9.73 6.74 -17.28
CA ILE A 92 10.41 7.99 -17.62
C ILE A 92 10.64 8.00 -19.14
N HIS A 93 10.20 9.04 -19.79
CA HIS A 93 10.38 9.27 -21.23
C HIS A 93 11.15 10.58 -21.46
N SER A 94 11.85 10.68 -22.58
CA SER A 94 12.41 11.95 -23.02
C SER A 94 11.28 12.94 -23.32
N GLY A 95 11.36 14.12 -22.77
CA GLY A 95 10.40 15.18 -23.05
C GLY A 95 10.60 15.82 -24.43
N SER A 96 9.67 16.66 -24.83
CA SER A 96 9.69 17.35 -26.12
C SER A 96 10.76 18.47 -26.20
N ARG A 97 11.21 18.99 -25.08
CA ARG A 97 12.25 20.01 -24.96
C ARG A 97 13.56 19.38 -24.47
N LYS A 98 14.68 20.01 -24.84
CA LYS A 98 16.02 19.59 -24.36
C LYS A 98 16.02 19.59 -22.82
N ASN A 99 16.66 18.56 -22.23
CA ASN A 99 16.79 18.36 -20.79
C ASN A 99 15.46 18.23 -20.03
N THR A 100 14.35 17.92 -20.71
CA THR A 100 13.08 17.61 -20.02
C THR A 100 12.79 16.13 -20.08
N PHE A 101 12.17 15.62 -19.02
CA PHE A 101 11.71 14.24 -18.89
C PHE A 101 10.22 14.23 -18.55
N GLN A 102 9.48 13.34 -19.18
CA GLN A 102 8.08 13.09 -18.87
C GLN A 102 7.98 11.84 -18.02
N LEU A 103 7.57 12.00 -16.78
CA LEU A 103 7.27 10.91 -15.87
C LEU A 103 5.79 10.58 -16.04
N THR A 104 5.46 9.31 -16.19
CA THR A 104 4.07 8.83 -16.33
C THR A 104 3.83 7.64 -15.44
N TRP A 105 2.60 7.47 -14.97
CA TRP A 105 2.18 6.33 -14.15
C TRP A 105 0.69 6.07 -14.32
N GLN A 106 0.22 4.98 -13.73
CA GLN A 106 -1.19 4.63 -13.71
C GLN A 106 -1.69 4.49 -12.27
N ALA A 107 -2.88 5.02 -12.01
CA ALA A 107 -3.60 4.76 -10.77
C ALA A 107 -3.98 3.28 -10.67
N VAL A 108 -3.97 2.73 -9.46
CA VAL A 108 -4.43 1.38 -9.19
C VAL A 108 -5.68 1.45 -8.32
N ASP A 109 -6.79 0.96 -8.85
CA ASP A 109 -8.03 0.80 -8.07
C ASP A 109 -7.94 -0.44 -7.18
N ASP A 110 -8.43 -0.32 -5.95
CA ASP A 110 -8.59 -1.47 -5.04
C ASP A 110 -10.02 -2.00 -5.16
N PRO A 111 -10.25 -3.15 -5.83
CA PRO A 111 -11.59 -3.69 -6.01
C PRO A 111 -12.25 -4.13 -4.69
N LEU A 112 -11.46 -4.32 -3.65
CA LEU A 112 -11.94 -4.71 -2.32
C LEU A 112 -12.15 -3.53 -1.38
N GLU A 113 -11.81 -2.28 -1.82
CA GLU A 113 -11.88 -1.10 -0.98
C GLU A 113 -12.15 0.19 -1.79
N PRO A 114 -13.43 0.52 -2.04
CA PRO A 114 -13.80 1.69 -2.85
C PRO A 114 -13.31 3.03 -2.32
N THR A 115 -13.02 3.14 -1.02
CA THR A 115 -12.53 4.40 -0.42
C THR A 115 -11.07 4.67 -0.75
N ALA A 116 -10.33 3.66 -1.23
CA ALA A 116 -8.89 3.73 -1.50
C ALA A 116 -8.53 4.36 -2.85
N LYS A 117 -9.39 5.23 -3.40
CA LYS A 117 -9.09 5.93 -4.66
C LYS A 117 -8.03 7.00 -4.48
N ALA A 118 -7.03 7.00 -5.36
CA ALA A 118 -6.07 8.08 -5.45
C ALA A 118 -6.77 9.39 -5.87
N GLN A 119 -6.44 10.48 -5.20
CA GLN A 119 -6.93 11.84 -5.51
C GLN A 119 -5.80 12.71 -6.08
N GLN A 120 -4.58 12.45 -5.65
CA GLN A 120 -3.37 13.17 -6.02
C GLN A 120 -2.18 12.21 -5.94
N TYR A 121 -1.02 12.69 -6.39
CA TYR A 121 0.24 11.93 -6.35
C TYR A 121 1.35 12.82 -5.83
N ILE A 122 2.39 12.21 -5.28
CA ILE A 122 3.62 12.90 -4.91
C ILE A 122 4.77 12.29 -5.71
N VAL A 123 5.47 13.13 -6.46
CA VAL A 123 6.70 12.78 -7.15
C VAL A 123 7.87 13.18 -6.28
N TYR A 124 8.67 12.22 -5.87
CA TYR A 124 9.90 12.44 -5.11
C TYR A 124 11.08 12.38 -6.05
N THR A 125 11.98 13.34 -5.91
CA THR A 125 13.20 13.45 -6.69
C THR A 125 14.43 13.26 -5.81
N ARG A 126 15.44 12.60 -6.33
CA ARG A 126 16.74 12.41 -5.68
C ARG A 126 17.84 12.75 -6.66
N LEU A 127 18.80 13.57 -6.25
CA LEU A 127 20.01 13.88 -7.00
C LEU A 127 21.15 12.94 -6.57
N GLY A 128 21.70 12.21 -7.53
CA GLY A 128 22.80 11.27 -7.30
C GLY A 128 22.47 10.23 -6.22
N HIS A 129 23.33 10.15 -5.20
CA HIS A 129 23.18 9.22 -4.08
C HIS A 129 22.62 9.87 -2.80
N GLY A 130 22.10 11.08 -2.89
CA GLY A 130 21.50 11.81 -1.76
C GLY A 130 20.19 11.20 -1.26
N GLY A 131 19.51 11.92 -0.36
CA GLY A 131 18.14 11.62 0.05
C GLY A 131 17.12 12.05 -1.01
N PHE A 132 15.91 11.50 -0.95
CA PHE A 132 14.78 12.05 -1.68
C PHE A 132 14.37 13.39 -1.05
N ASP A 133 13.86 14.30 -1.89
CA ASP A 133 13.28 15.57 -1.48
C ASP A 133 11.96 15.40 -0.70
N ASN A 134 11.29 16.49 -0.40
CA ASN A 134 9.99 16.49 0.28
C ASN A 134 8.81 16.19 -0.68
N GLY A 135 9.11 15.95 -1.96
CA GLY A 135 8.15 15.61 -3.00
C GLY A 135 7.35 16.78 -3.55
N THR A 136 6.92 16.62 -4.78
CA THR A 136 6.06 17.57 -5.51
C THR A 136 4.67 16.98 -5.66
N LEU A 137 3.64 17.71 -5.20
CA LEU A 137 2.23 17.29 -5.31
C LEU A 137 1.72 17.50 -6.74
N VAL A 138 1.18 16.43 -7.33
CA VAL A 138 0.68 16.39 -8.72
C VAL A 138 -0.77 15.88 -8.73
N ARG A 139 -1.63 16.52 -9.51
CA ARG A 139 -3.06 16.11 -9.63
C ARG A 139 -3.32 15.10 -10.75
N GLY A 140 -2.47 15.05 -11.76
CA GLY A 140 -2.57 14.11 -12.89
C GLY A 140 -1.70 12.88 -12.72
N THR A 141 -1.66 12.04 -13.73
CA THR A 141 -0.83 10.84 -13.81
C THR A 141 0.44 11.04 -14.64
N GLU A 142 0.85 12.27 -14.78
CA GLU A 142 2.06 12.69 -15.51
C GLU A 142 2.71 13.90 -14.84
N TYR A 143 4.02 14.02 -14.99
CA TYR A 143 4.81 15.12 -14.47
C TYR A 143 6.00 15.40 -15.40
N THR A 144 6.21 16.67 -15.76
CA THR A 144 7.38 17.08 -16.54
C THR A 144 8.45 17.59 -15.60
N PHE A 145 9.60 16.98 -15.65
CA PHE A 145 10.79 17.35 -14.88
C PHE A 145 11.83 17.99 -15.81
N GLU A 146 12.41 19.11 -15.42
CA GLU A 146 13.50 19.78 -16.10
C GLU A 146 14.82 19.49 -15.38
N ALA A 147 15.72 18.77 -16.05
CA ALA A 147 16.98 18.30 -15.48
C ALA A 147 18.14 19.22 -15.84
N GLU A 148 19.10 19.34 -14.94
CA GLU A 148 20.39 19.97 -15.23
C GLU A 148 21.29 18.99 -15.98
N PRO A 149 21.97 19.43 -17.06
CA PRO A 149 22.88 18.58 -17.85
C PRO A 149 24.00 17.99 -16.99
N GLY A 150 24.26 16.70 -17.18
CA GLY A 150 25.38 16.01 -16.52
C GLY A 150 25.08 15.53 -15.11
N LEU A 151 23.86 15.76 -14.58
CA LEU A 151 23.41 15.26 -13.29
C LEU A 151 22.54 14.02 -13.46
N VAL A 152 22.59 13.11 -12.50
CA VAL A 152 21.78 11.88 -12.45
C VAL A 152 20.67 12.08 -11.43
N TYR A 153 19.44 11.88 -11.87
CA TYR A 153 18.25 11.97 -11.02
C TYR A 153 17.59 10.61 -10.87
N SER A 154 17.00 10.37 -9.71
CA SER A 154 16.13 9.21 -9.48
C SER A 154 14.77 9.68 -8.99
N PHE A 155 13.74 8.98 -9.40
CA PHE A 155 12.36 9.32 -9.09
C PHE A 155 11.60 8.13 -8.51
N LYS A 156 10.63 8.42 -7.65
CA LYS A 156 9.58 7.49 -7.22
C LYS A 156 8.28 8.27 -7.07
N VAL A 157 7.15 7.58 -7.20
CA VAL A 157 5.83 8.19 -7.13
C VAL A 157 4.98 7.47 -6.10
N THR A 158 4.21 8.21 -5.33
CA THR A 158 3.18 7.69 -4.42
C THR A 158 1.81 8.24 -4.80
N ALA A 159 0.76 7.52 -4.46
CA ALA A 159 -0.62 7.96 -4.58
C ALA A 159 -1.14 8.45 -3.23
N VAL A 160 -1.98 9.48 -3.22
CA VAL A 160 -2.46 10.12 -1.99
C VAL A 160 -3.98 10.33 -2.05
N ASN A 161 -4.63 10.14 -0.90
CA ASN A 161 -5.99 10.56 -0.62
C ASN A 161 -6.13 11.02 0.85
N LYS A 162 -7.35 11.26 1.32
CA LYS A 162 -7.62 11.63 2.73
C LYS A 162 -7.21 10.55 3.74
N GLY A 163 -7.10 9.29 3.32
CA GLY A 163 -6.67 8.17 4.17
C GLY A 163 -5.15 8.05 4.32
N GLY A 164 -4.38 8.83 3.56
CA GLY A 164 -2.93 8.86 3.61
C GLY A 164 -2.25 8.61 2.28
N GLU A 165 -0.96 8.34 2.35
CA GLU A 165 -0.05 8.11 1.24
C GLU A 165 0.22 6.62 1.05
N SER A 166 0.23 6.16 -0.19
CA SER A 166 0.55 4.76 -0.55
C SER A 166 2.02 4.42 -0.33
N PHE A 167 2.36 3.13 -0.38
CA PHE A 167 3.74 2.75 -0.64
C PHE A 167 4.21 3.32 -1.98
N PRO A 168 5.53 3.60 -2.14
CA PRO A 168 6.07 4.15 -3.38
C PRO A 168 6.05 3.14 -4.53
N SER A 169 6.14 3.67 -5.76
CA SER A 169 6.54 2.90 -6.94
C SER A 169 7.97 2.37 -6.80
N GLU A 170 8.41 1.59 -7.78
CA GLU A 170 9.83 1.37 -8.03
C GLU A 170 10.58 2.70 -8.20
N ILE A 171 11.90 2.68 -7.96
CA ILE A 171 12.77 3.82 -8.21
C ILE A 171 13.34 3.70 -9.62
N LEU A 172 13.14 4.72 -10.43
CA LEU A 172 13.75 4.84 -11.78
C LEU A 172 14.76 5.98 -11.83
N SER A 173 15.77 5.83 -12.69
CA SER A 173 16.85 6.82 -12.89
C SER A 173 17.18 6.99 -14.34
#